data_7ee9b61a25aa7d0b7abe1e077af5d7cc
#
_entry.id   7ee9b61a25aa7d0b7abe1e077af5d7cc
#
_cell.length_a   1.000
_cell.length_b   1.000
_cell.length_c   1.000
_cell.angle_alpha   90.00
_cell.angle_beta   90.00
_cell.angle_gamma   90.00
#
_symmetry.space_group_name_H-M   'P 1'
#
loop_
_entity.id
_entity.type
_entity.pdbx_description
1 polymer ?
#
loop_
_entity_poly.entity_id
_entity_poly.type
_entity_poly.pdbx_seq_one_letter_code
_entity_poly.pdbx_strand_id
1 'polypeptide(L)'
;MKTIVLAGSKGIGKGISDKLTEISDEMVVTSSSKLDTSNIQQVKEFVKEQKQTDVLVLNTGGPPAKDFFDVTEDEWYKYHNQLFYSFVYILQNLKINVNGYIFLISSEQIREPKETMSLSVSYRIAFSSVLKLLTKKLAKSNISCVNIAPGPIGTDRLKNLVGDITKLEQRLPMGRVGTAEELGLFVKSIVENNIKYLTGVTINFDGGHSNYVI
;
A
#
# COMPACT_ATOMS: atom_id res chain seq x y z
N MET A 1 -16.31 -13.86 1.57
CA MET A 1 -14.95 -13.32 1.80
C MET A 1 -15.09 -11.90 2.34
N LYS A 2 -14.46 -11.63 3.50
CA LYS A 2 -14.38 -10.27 4.06
C LYS A 2 -13.07 -9.61 3.60
N THR A 3 -13.19 -8.40 3.08
CA THR A 3 -12.05 -7.62 2.57
C THR A 3 -11.95 -6.26 3.26
N ILE A 4 -10.75 -5.91 3.71
CA ILE A 4 -10.44 -4.59 4.29
C ILE A 4 -9.45 -3.86 3.38
N VAL A 5 -9.83 -2.66 2.92
CA VAL A 5 -8.94 -1.78 2.15
C VAL A 5 -8.75 -0.47 2.90
N LEU A 6 -7.55 -0.26 3.44
CA LEU A 6 -7.21 0.99 4.11
C LEU A 6 -7.00 2.09 3.07
N ALA A 7 -7.44 3.33 3.42
CA ALA A 7 -7.43 4.48 2.51
C ALA A 7 -7.99 4.15 1.10
N GLY A 8 -9.05 3.33 1.07
CA GLY A 8 -9.67 2.79 -0.14
C GLY A 8 -10.65 3.73 -0.85
N SER A 9 -10.87 4.94 -0.35
CA SER A 9 -11.89 5.86 -0.89
C SER A 9 -11.42 6.72 -2.06
N LYS A 10 -10.11 6.80 -2.32
CA LYS A 10 -9.50 7.63 -3.37
C LYS A 10 -8.26 6.97 -3.98
N GLY A 11 -7.84 7.45 -5.15
CA GLY A 11 -6.59 7.08 -5.81
C GLY A 11 -6.41 5.57 -5.95
N ILE A 12 -5.21 5.07 -5.68
CA ILE A 12 -4.86 3.64 -5.80
C ILE A 12 -5.79 2.77 -4.95
N GLY A 13 -6.02 3.16 -3.70
CA GLY A 13 -6.89 2.42 -2.79
C GLY A 13 -8.32 2.26 -3.35
N LYS A 14 -8.86 3.29 -4.02
CA LYS A 14 -10.18 3.23 -4.66
C LYS A 14 -10.18 2.23 -5.83
N GLY A 15 -9.18 2.28 -6.71
CA GLY A 15 -9.09 1.30 -7.81
C GLY A 15 -9.06 -0.14 -7.30
N ILE A 16 -8.33 -0.39 -6.19
CA ILE A 16 -8.29 -1.72 -5.56
C ILE A 16 -9.65 -2.07 -4.93
N SER A 17 -10.26 -1.15 -4.17
CA SER A 17 -11.53 -1.44 -3.49
C SER A 17 -12.67 -1.67 -4.49
N ASP A 18 -12.74 -0.90 -5.57
CA ASP A 18 -13.75 -1.07 -6.61
C ASP A 18 -13.68 -2.49 -7.22
N LYS A 19 -12.46 -2.97 -7.52
CA LYS A 19 -12.28 -4.30 -8.12
C LYS A 19 -12.47 -5.45 -7.12
N LEU A 20 -12.04 -5.29 -5.87
CA LEU A 20 -12.26 -6.32 -4.84
C LEU A 20 -13.73 -6.41 -4.40
N THR A 21 -14.52 -5.34 -4.55
CA THR A 21 -15.97 -5.38 -4.28
C THR A 21 -16.69 -6.39 -5.18
N GLU A 22 -16.20 -6.61 -6.40
CA GLU A 22 -16.79 -7.56 -7.35
C GLU A 22 -16.73 -9.04 -6.86
N ILE A 23 -15.81 -9.34 -5.91
CA ILE A 23 -15.54 -10.70 -5.42
C ILE A 23 -15.66 -10.86 -3.90
N SER A 24 -16.08 -9.81 -3.19
CA SER A 24 -16.17 -9.80 -1.73
C SER A 24 -17.62 -9.78 -1.25
N ASP A 25 -17.92 -10.57 -0.22
CA ASP A 25 -19.25 -10.57 0.43
C ASP A 25 -19.39 -9.40 1.43
N GLU A 26 -18.27 -9.03 2.06
CA GLU A 26 -18.19 -7.91 3.01
C GLU A 26 -16.98 -7.02 2.68
N MET A 27 -17.24 -5.75 2.44
CA MET A 27 -16.21 -4.75 2.16
C MET A 27 -16.11 -3.70 3.25
N VAL A 28 -14.91 -3.54 3.81
CA VAL A 28 -14.58 -2.45 4.73
C VAL A 28 -13.58 -1.53 4.03
N VAL A 29 -14.07 -0.37 3.62
CA VAL A 29 -13.26 0.66 2.94
C VAL A 29 -13.10 1.86 3.86
N THR A 30 -11.86 2.17 4.22
CA THR A 30 -11.58 3.36 5.04
C THR A 30 -11.18 4.57 4.20
N SER A 31 -11.36 5.74 4.80
CA SER A 31 -10.81 7.03 4.34
C SER A 31 -10.05 7.67 5.49
N SER A 32 -9.28 8.71 5.24
CA SER A 32 -8.59 9.44 6.31
C SER A 32 -9.55 10.08 7.32
N SER A 33 -10.80 10.34 6.96
CA SER A 33 -11.84 10.83 7.88
C SER A 33 -12.46 9.74 8.75
N LYS A 34 -12.39 8.46 8.34
CA LYS A 34 -12.88 7.31 9.11
C LYS A 34 -11.79 6.62 9.90
N LEU A 35 -10.57 6.62 9.39
CA LEU A 35 -9.40 6.03 10.03
C LEU A 35 -8.15 6.83 9.62
N ASP A 36 -7.69 7.67 10.52
CA ASP A 36 -6.38 8.31 10.40
C ASP A 36 -5.32 7.35 10.95
N THR A 37 -4.53 6.75 10.07
CA THR A 37 -3.46 5.83 10.46
C THR A 37 -2.29 6.50 11.19
N SER A 38 -2.21 7.83 11.25
CA SER A 38 -1.29 8.54 12.14
C SER A 38 -1.78 8.57 13.59
N ASN A 39 -3.08 8.36 13.82
CA ASN A 39 -3.69 8.31 15.14
C ASN A 39 -3.81 6.84 15.62
N ILE A 40 -2.86 6.42 16.45
CA ILE A 40 -2.80 5.03 16.91
C ILE A 40 -4.01 4.61 17.73
N GLN A 41 -4.71 5.55 18.40
CA GLN A 41 -5.91 5.21 19.14
C GLN A 41 -7.06 4.81 18.20
N GLN A 42 -7.26 5.54 17.10
CA GLN A 42 -8.23 5.15 16.07
C GLN A 42 -7.90 3.79 15.45
N VAL A 43 -6.60 3.50 15.23
CA VAL A 43 -6.15 2.19 14.72
C VAL A 43 -6.49 1.07 15.70
N LYS A 44 -6.31 1.28 17.01
CA LYS A 44 -6.67 0.31 18.05
C LYS A 44 -8.17 0.01 18.07
N GLU A 45 -8.99 1.05 18.00
CA GLU A 45 -10.46 0.93 17.95
C GLU A 45 -10.91 0.18 16.71
N PHE A 46 -10.37 0.55 15.54
CA PHE A 46 -10.65 -0.12 14.28
C PHE A 46 -10.33 -1.61 14.33
N VAL A 47 -9.15 -1.99 14.82
CA VAL A 47 -8.76 -3.41 14.93
C VAL A 47 -9.66 -4.17 15.88
N LYS A 48 -10.04 -3.57 17.02
CA LYS A 48 -10.97 -4.15 17.99
C LYS A 48 -12.36 -4.39 17.39
N GLU A 49 -12.82 -3.49 16.53
CA GLU A 49 -14.09 -3.60 15.81
C GLU A 49 -14.04 -4.69 14.74
N GLN A 50 -13.02 -4.66 13.88
CA GLN A 50 -12.94 -5.53 12.70
C GLN A 50 -12.61 -6.99 13.03
N LYS A 51 -11.78 -7.24 14.03
CA LYS A 51 -11.36 -8.55 14.56
C LYS A 51 -10.64 -9.45 13.57
N GLN A 52 -11.19 -9.69 12.38
CA GLN A 52 -10.62 -10.57 11.36
C GLN A 52 -10.99 -10.16 9.93
N THR A 53 -10.21 -10.67 8.97
CA THR A 53 -10.46 -10.48 7.53
C THR A 53 -9.81 -11.61 6.70
N ASP A 54 -10.28 -11.81 5.48
CA ASP A 54 -9.67 -12.73 4.50
C ASP A 54 -8.65 -12.00 3.63
N VAL A 55 -8.95 -10.76 3.24
CA VAL A 55 -8.05 -9.92 2.43
C VAL A 55 -7.81 -8.60 3.16
N LEU A 56 -6.54 -8.24 3.35
CA LEU A 56 -6.12 -6.98 3.93
C LEU A 56 -5.24 -6.21 2.94
N VAL A 57 -5.66 -5.00 2.59
CA VAL A 57 -4.86 -4.07 1.79
C VAL A 57 -4.36 -2.93 2.68
N LEU A 58 -3.07 -2.96 2.97
CA LEU A 58 -2.35 -1.94 3.72
C LEU A 58 -1.94 -0.82 2.77
N ASN A 59 -2.75 0.22 2.73
CA ASN A 59 -2.55 1.42 1.94
C ASN A 59 -2.78 2.67 2.80
N THR A 60 -2.10 3.75 2.50
CA THR A 60 -2.29 5.04 3.17
C THR A 60 -1.78 6.18 2.31
N GLY A 61 -2.25 7.39 2.57
CA GLY A 61 -1.69 8.60 1.96
C GLY A 61 -0.21 8.75 2.29
N GLY A 62 0.56 9.29 1.36
CA GLY A 62 1.98 9.54 1.61
C GLY A 62 2.24 10.96 2.14
N PRO A 63 3.40 11.21 2.78
CA PRO A 63 3.85 12.54 3.17
C PRO A 63 4.09 13.45 1.95
N PRO A 64 4.07 14.76 2.11
CA PRO A 64 4.50 15.68 1.04
C PRO A 64 5.97 15.44 0.68
N ALA A 65 6.34 15.82 -0.54
CA ALA A 65 7.74 15.93 -0.92
C ALA A 65 8.37 17.10 -0.15
N LYS A 66 9.53 16.89 0.47
CA LYS A 66 10.19 17.89 1.32
C LYS A 66 11.69 17.62 1.38
N ASP A 67 12.52 18.67 1.44
CA ASP A 67 13.92 18.52 1.72
C ASP A 67 14.14 17.83 3.09
N PHE A 68 15.18 17.01 3.19
CA PHE A 68 15.45 16.25 4.41
C PHE A 68 15.62 17.16 5.64
N PHE A 69 16.35 18.27 5.47
CA PHE A 69 16.67 19.19 6.56
C PHE A 69 15.48 20.07 6.99
N ASP A 70 14.43 20.15 6.16
CA ASP A 70 13.19 20.86 6.46
C ASP A 70 12.14 19.98 7.16
N VAL A 71 12.37 18.67 7.25
CA VAL A 71 11.44 17.75 7.91
C VAL A 71 11.50 17.97 9.42
N THR A 72 10.37 18.27 10.02
CA THR A 72 10.28 18.50 11.48
C THR A 72 10.20 17.18 12.26
N GLU A 73 10.53 17.25 13.55
CA GLU A 73 10.41 16.11 14.47
C GLU A 73 8.96 15.57 14.52
N ASP A 74 7.97 16.46 14.58
CA ASP A 74 6.54 16.09 14.57
C ASP A 74 6.13 15.35 13.29
N GLU A 75 6.68 15.74 12.14
CA GLU A 75 6.46 15.04 10.89
C GLU A 75 7.09 13.63 10.92
N TRP A 76 8.27 13.46 11.50
CA TRP A 76 8.88 12.15 11.69
C TRP A 76 7.98 11.24 12.54
N TYR A 77 7.50 11.70 13.69
CA TYR A 77 6.59 10.92 14.55
C TYR A 77 5.25 10.63 13.87
N LYS A 78 4.65 11.63 13.23
CA LYS A 78 3.39 11.47 12.51
C LYS A 78 3.48 10.38 11.44
N TYR A 79 4.48 10.46 10.56
CA TYR A 79 4.59 9.54 9.44
C TYR A 79 5.20 8.20 9.85
N HIS A 80 5.96 8.12 10.93
CA HIS A 80 6.27 6.85 11.58
C HIS A 80 4.99 6.10 11.96
N ASN A 81 4.09 6.77 12.66
CA ASN A 81 2.81 6.15 13.01
C ASN A 81 2.01 5.77 11.77
N GLN A 82 1.88 6.67 10.81
CA GLN A 82 1.02 6.52 9.64
C GLN A 82 1.49 5.39 8.69
N LEU A 83 2.79 5.28 8.43
CA LEU A 83 3.36 4.44 7.38
C LEU A 83 4.00 3.15 7.91
N PHE A 84 4.25 3.08 9.23
CA PHE A 84 4.97 1.97 9.84
C PHE A 84 4.22 1.38 11.04
N TYR A 85 4.13 2.12 12.15
CA TYR A 85 3.68 1.55 13.40
C TYR A 85 2.20 1.12 13.40
N SER A 86 1.32 1.87 12.73
CA SER A 86 -0.08 1.48 12.57
C SER A 86 -0.23 0.14 11.85
N PHE A 87 0.56 -0.10 10.82
CA PHE A 87 0.54 -1.36 10.08
C PHE A 87 1.12 -2.51 10.89
N VAL A 88 2.17 -2.25 11.69
CA VAL A 88 2.68 -3.23 12.66
C VAL A 88 1.59 -3.59 13.66
N TYR A 89 0.91 -2.60 14.26
CA TYR A 89 -0.16 -2.84 15.21
C TYR A 89 -1.32 -3.64 14.60
N ILE A 90 -1.74 -3.29 13.39
CA ILE A 90 -2.80 -4.01 12.65
C ILE A 90 -2.41 -5.47 12.47
N LEU A 91 -1.21 -5.76 11.94
CA LEU A 91 -0.77 -7.15 11.71
C LEU A 91 -0.56 -7.97 13.00
N GLN A 92 -0.29 -7.32 14.12
CA GLN A 92 -0.18 -8.00 15.42
C GLN A 92 -1.53 -8.35 16.05
N ASN A 93 -2.59 -7.59 15.74
CA ASN A 93 -3.85 -7.63 16.48
C ASN A 93 -5.08 -7.93 15.62
N LEU A 94 -5.03 -7.80 14.31
CA LEU A 94 -6.08 -8.20 13.38
C LEU A 94 -5.79 -9.61 12.86
N LYS A 95 -6.73 -10.54 13.07
CA LYS A 95 -6.57 -11.90 12.55
C LYS A 95 -6.75 -11.92 11.02
N ILE A 96 -5.76 -12.44 10.31
CA ILE A 96 -5.93 -12.82 8.91
C ILE A 96 -6.35 -14.28 8.88
N ASN A 97 -7.45 -14.58 8.21
CA ASN A 97 -7.99 -15.94 8.12
C ASN A 97 -7.05 -16.85 7.31
N VAL A 98 -7.15 -18.15 7.58
CA VAL A 98 -6.44 -19.17 6.76
C VAL A 98 -6.83 -19.00 5.30
N ASN A 99 -5.88 -19.19 4.40
CA ASN A 99 -6.00 -18.89 2.97
C ASN A 99 -6.23 -17.41 2.65
N GLY A 100 -5.87 -16.49 3.55
CA GLY A 100 -6.01 -15.05 3.34
C GLY A 100 -4.90 -14.42 2.48
N TYR A 101 -5.01 -13.11 2.31
CA TYR A 101 -4.06 -12.27 1.58
C TYR A 101 -3.74 -10.99 2.34
N ILE A 102 -2.49 -10.58 2.28
CA ILE A 102 -2.02 -9.28 2.74
C ILE A 102 -1.33 -8.59 1.56
N PHE A 103 -1.87 -7.47 1.12
CA PHE A 103 -1.24 -6.59 0.14
C PHE A 103 -0.72 -5.34 0.83
N LEU A 104 0.53 -5.00 0.60
CA LEU A 104 1.11 -3.71 0.97
C LEU A 104 1.24 -2.87 -0.30
N ILE A 105 0.75 -1.64 -0.25
CA ILE A 105 0.99 -0.66 -1.32
C ILE A 105 2.14 0.24 -0.88
N SER A 106 3.33 -0.03 -1.40
CA SER A 106 4.53 0.74 -1.10
C SER A 106 4.82 1.81 -2.17
N SER A 107 5.95 1.77 -2.82
CA SER A 107 6.35 2.66 -3.93
C SER A 107 7.60 2.08 -4.61
N GLU A 108 7.78 2.30 -5.90
CA GLU A 108 9.04 2.00 -6.62
C GLU A 108 10.25 2.66 -5.94
N GLN A 109 10.03 3.81 -5.31
CA GLN A 109 11.08 4.59 -4.63
C GLN A 109 11.70 3.89 -3.41
N ILE A 110 11.15 2.80 -2.92
CA ILE A 110 11.82 1.99 -1.88
C ILE A 110 13.13 1.37 -2.39
N ARG A 111 13.32 1.30 -3.70
CA ARG A 111 14.54 0.81 -4.37
C ARG A 111 15.32 1.92 -5.07
N GLU A 112 14.66 2.93 -5.61
CA GLU A 112 15.26 4.11 -6.24
C GLU A 112 14.78 5.39 -5.53
N PRO A 113 15.34 5.72 -4.34
CA PRO A 113 14.88 6.82 -3.51
C PRO A 113 15.12 8.17 -4.17
N LYS A 114 14.13 9.06 -4.08
CA LYS A 114 14.27 10.48 -4.44
C LYS A 114 14.57 11.31 -3.19
N GLU A 115 15.48 12.28 -3.29
CA GLU A 115 15.97 13.09 -2.17
C GLU A 115 14.83 13.74 -1.35
N THR A 116 13.79 14.21 -2.02
CA THR A 116 12.65 14.87 -1.37
C THR A 116 11.61 13.92 -0.76
N MET A 117 11.84 12.61 -0.78
CA MET A 117 10.87 11.60 -0.34
C MET A 117 11.32 10.81 0.90
N SER A 118 12.22 11.38 1.70
CA SER A 118 12.84 10.75 2.86
C SER A 118 11.83 10.09 3.81
N LEU A 119 10.79 10.78 4.25
CA LEU A 119 9.74 10.22 5.12
C LEU A 119 9.01 9.02 4.48
N SER A 120 8.63 9.17 3.20
CA SER A 120 7.89 8.12 2.49
C SER A 120 8.72 6.86 2.31
N VAL A 121 9.95 7.02 1.84
CA VAL A 121 10.84 5.89 1.50
C VAL A 121 11.27 5.15 2.76
N SER A 122 11.74 5.88 3.79
CA SER A 122 12.27 5.28 5.02
C SER A 122 11.26 4.36 5.70
N TYR A 123 10.03 4.82 5.88
CA TYR A 123 9.02 4.00 6.56
C TYR A 123 8.41 2.91 5.68
N ARG A 124 8.30 3.14 4.38
CA ARG A 124 7.78 2.10 3.47
C ARG A 124 8.76 0.96 3.29
N ILE A 125 10.06 1.23 3.17
CA ILE A 125 11.07 0.16 3.09
C ILE A 125 11.18 -0.60 4.42
N ALA A 126 11.12 0.10 5.56
CA ALA A 126 11.10 -0.52 6.88
C ALA A 126 9.91 -1.48 7.02
N PHE A 127 8.69 -1.05 6.64
CA PHE A 127 7.54 -1.94 6.74
C PHE A 127 7.56 -3.06 5.69
N SER A 128 8.10 -2.84 4.50
CA SER A 128 8.31 -3.90 3.51
C SER A 128 9.19 -5.03 4.08
N SER A 129 10.21 -4.67 4.87
CA SER A 129 11.06 -5.64 5.57
C SER A 129 10.29 -6.43 6.63
N VAL A 130 9.41 -5.77 7.41
CA VAL A 130 8.54 -6.44 8.40
C VAL A 130 7.63 -7.45 7.70
N LEU A 131 6.97 -7.06 6.60
CA LEU A 131 6.09 -7.96 5.84
C LEU A 131 6.87 -9.16 5.30
N LYS A 132 8.08 -8.95 4.79
CA LYS A 132 8.97 -10.04 4.33
C LYS A 132 9.31 -11.01 5.46
N LEU A 133 9.66 -10.51 6.64
CA LEU A 133 9.97 -11.34 7.81
C LEU A 133 8.78 -12.20 8.25
N LEU A 134 7.56 -11.66 8.19
CA LEU A 134 6.34 -12.36 8.58
C LEU A 134 5.93 -13.46 7.60
N THR A 135 6.35 -13.39 6.34
CA THR A 135 5.92 -14.31 5.27
C THR A 135 6.10 -15.78 5.66
N LYS A 136 7.26 -16.17 6.19
CA LYS A 136 7.52 -17.57 6.58
C LYS A 136 6.57 -18.09 7.67
N LYS A 137 6.15 -17.20 8.57
CA LYS A 137 5.21 -17.53 9.65
C LYS A 137 3.79 -17.63 9.10
N LEU A 138 3.37 -16.69 8.29
CA LEU A 138 2.02 -16.60 7.73
C LEU A 138 1.75 -17.65 6.65
N ALA A 139 2.78 -18.04 5.89
CA ALA A 139 2.68 -19.10 4.88
C ALA A 139 2.23 -20.46 5.45
N LYS A 140 2.50 -20.74 6.75
CA LYS A 140 2.00 -21.95 7.44
C LYS A 140 0.47 -22.03 7.50
N SER A 141 -0.19 -20.89 7.41
CA SER A 141 -1.66 -20.76 7.33
C SER A 141 -2.13 -20.46 5.89
N ASN A 142 -1.28 -20.71 4.89
CA ASN A 142 -1.53 -20.41 3.48
C ASN A 142 -1.93 -18.94 3.24
N ILE A 143 -1.37 -18.00 4.03
CA ILE A 143 -1.58 -16.56 3.85
C ILE A 143 -0.49 -16.03 2.94
N SER A 144 -0.90 -15.42 1.82
CA SER A 144 0.00 -14.77 0.87
C SER A 144 0.26 -13.31 1.26
N CYS A 145 1.53 -12.90 1.22
CA CYS A 145 1.99 -11.54 1.51
C CYS A 145 2.65 -10.95 0.27
N VAL A 146 2.04 -9.94 -0.33
CA VAL A 146 2.53 -9.30 -1.55
C VAL A 146 2.74 -7.81 -1.31
N ASN A 147 3.95 -7.34 -1.51
CA ASN A 147 4.24 -5.91 -1.57
C ASN A 147 4.16 -5.47 -3.03
N ILE A 148 3.30 -4.51 -3.32
CA ILE A 148 3.22 -3.87 -4.64
C ILE A 148 3.90 -2.52 -4.53
N ALA A 149 4.85 -2.26 -5.41
CA ALA A 149 5.63 -1.04 -5.48
C ALA A 149 5.22 -0.24 -6.74
N PRO A 150 4.17 0.61 -6.65
CA PRO A 150 3.72 1.38 -7.80
C PRO A 150 4.73 2.44 -8.20
N GLY A 151 4.85 2.64 -9.51
CA GLY A 151 5.41 3.82 -10.11
C GLY A 151 4.40 4.95 -10.23
N PRO A 152 4.49 5.79 -11.27
CA PRO A 152 3.56 6.87 -11.52
C PRO A 152 2.16 6.35 -11.87
N ILE A 153 1.21 6.47 -10.94
CA ILE A 153 -0.21 6.13 -11.14
C ILE A 153 -1.04 7.41 -11.20
N GLY A 154 -1.90 7.55 -12.19
CA GLY A 154 -2.75 8.71 -12.46
C GLY A 154 -3.77 8.98 -11.34
N THR A 155 -3.35 9.72 -10.33
CA THR A 155 -4.14 10.09 -9.15
C THR A 155 -3.93 11.57 -8.83
N ASP A 156 -4.84 12.17 -8.04
CA ASP A 156 -4.67 13.55 -7.58
C ASP A 156 -3.35 13.75 -6.82
N ARG A 157 -2.90 12.72 -6.10
CA ARG A 157 -1.59 12.77 -5.44
C ARG A 157 -0.45 12.93 -6.43
N LEU A 158 -0.46 12.19 -7.55
CA LEU A 158 0.58 12.33 -8.57
C LEU A 158 0.54 13.74 -9.18
N LYS A 159 -0.65 14.25 -9.50
CA LYS A 159 -0.83 15.63 -10.00
C LYS A 159 -0.19 16.65 -9.06
N ASN A 160 -0.45 16.51 -7.75
CA ASN A 160 0.10 17.42 -6.74
C ASN A 160 1.64 17.31 -6.60
N LEU A 161 2.22 16.15 -6.89
CA LEU A 161 3.67 15.93 -6.79
C LEU A 161 4.44 16.42 -8.01
N VAL A 162 3.88 16.26 -9.21
CA VAL A 162 4.61 16.52 -10.46
C VAL A 162 4.11 17.77 -11.20
N GLY A 163 2.93 18.28 -10.85
CA GLY A 163 2.28 19.41 -11.51
C GLY A 163 1.78 19.05 -12.91
N ASP A 164 2.67 18.85 -13.86
CA ASP A 164 2.35 18.54 -15.27
C ASP A 164 2.58 17.06 -15.57
N ILE A 165 1.49 16.30 -15.64
CA ILE A 165 1.52 14.86 -15.96
C ILE A 165 2.01 14.63 -17.40
N THR A 166 1.67 15.48 -18.36
CA THR A 166 2.04 15.30 -19.76
C THR A 166 3.57 15.28 -19.94
N LYS A 167 4.27 16.16 -19.22
CA LYS A 167 5.75 16.16 -19.22
C LYS A 167 6.34 14.91 -18.59
N LEU A 168 5.69 14.36 -17.56
CA LEU A 168 6.10 13.09 -16.96
C LEU A 168 5.91 11.95 -17.95
N GLU A 169 4.75 11.86 -18.61
CA GLU A 169 4.41 10.79 -19.55
C GLU A 169 5.40 10.68 -20.70
N GLN A 170 5.92 11.81 -21.21
CA GLN A 170 6.96 11.82 -22.25
C GLN A 170 8.27 11.14 -21.84
N ARG A 171 8.49 10.96 -20.53
CA ARG A 171 9.69 10.32 -19.98
C ARG A 171 9.47 8.88 -19.51
N LEU A 172 8.22 8.43 -19.50
CA LEU A 172 7.87 7.07 -19.10
C LEU A 172 8.02 6.10 -20.28
N PRO A 173 8.55 4.89 -20.05
CA PRO A 173 8.70 3.90 -21.12
C PRO A 173 7.37 3.54 -21.81
N MET A 174 6.28 3.49 -21.05
CA MET A 174 4.94 3.22 -21.58
C MET A 174 4.27 4.45 -22.24
N GLY A 175 4.89 5.64 -22.22
CA GLY A 175 4.32 6.87 -22.74
C GLY A 175 3.08 7.37 -21.99
N ARG A 176 2.74 6.77 -20.86
CA ARG A 176 1.60 7.12 -20.02
C ARG A 176 1.84 6.75 -18.56
N VAL A 177 1.10 7.35 -17.67
CA VAL A 177 0.98 6.87 -16.29
C VAL A 177 0.12 5.60 -16.22
N GLY A 178 0.35 4.77 -15.19
CA GLY A 178 -0.54 3.65 -14.88
C GLY A 178 -1.88 4.14 -14.33
N THR A 179 -2.89 3.28 -14.30
CA THR A 179 -4.20 3.61 -13.72
C THR A 179 -4.42 2.87 -12.39
N ALA A 180 -5.22 3.48 -11.52
CA ALA A 180 -5.64 2.83 -10.28
C ALA A 180 -6.47 1.57 -10.56
N GLU A 181 -7.21 1.57 -11.68
CA GLU A 181 -7.98 0.42 -12.14
C GLU A 181 -7.09 -0.76 -12.54
N GLU A 182 -6.04 -0.55 -13.32
CA GLU A 182 -5.07 -1.60 -13.69
C GLU A 182 -4.48 -2.28 -12.45
N LEU A 183 -4.13 -1.47 -11.44
CA LEU A 183 -3.59 -2.00 -10.18
C LEU A 183 -4.67 -2.77 -9.40
N GLY A 184 -5.91 -2.29 -9.39
CA GLY A 184 -7.06 -3.00 -8.82
C GLY A 184 -7.32 -4.34 -9.49
N LEU A 185 -7.28 -4.40 -10.82
CA LEU A 185 -7.42 -5.63 -11.60
C LEU A 185 -6.31 -6.63 -11.28
N PHE A 186 -5.07 -6.15 -11.13
CA PHE A 186 -3.94 -6.99 -10.75
C PHE A 186 -4.16 -7.64 -9.37
N VAL A 187 -4.55 -6.84 -8.36
CA VAL A 187 -4.85 -7.37 -7.01
C VAL A 187 -6.03 -8.34 -7.04
N LYS A 188 -7.12 -7.99 -7.74
CA LYS A 188 -8.29 -8.87 -7.90
C LYS A 188 -7.89 -10.20 -8.53
N SER A 189 -7.10 -10.18 -9.60
CA SER A 189 -6.67 -11.39 -10.31
C SER A 189 -5.91 -12.36 -9.40
N ILE A 190 -5.06 -11.86 -8.49
CA ILE A 190 -4.33 -12.69 -7.53
C ILE A 190 -5.31 -13.37 -6.55
N VAL A 191 -6.30 -12.64 -6.05
CA VAL A 191 -7.29 -13.16 -5.09
C VAL A 191 -8.26 -14.13 -5.77
N GLU A 192 -8.88 -13.72 -6.87
CA GLU A 192 -9.91 -14.47 -7.60
C GLU A 192 -9.38 -15.82 -8.11
N ASN A 193 -8.16 -15.85 -8.63
CA ASN A 193 -7.53 -17.06 -9.15
C ASN A 193 -6.74 -17.85 -8.07
N ASN A 194 -6.90 -17.48 -6.81
CA ASN A 194 -6.26 -18.15 -5.67
C ASN A 194 -4.75 -18.33 -5.82
N ILE A 195 -4.04 -17.30 -6.30
CA ILE A 195 -2.59 -17.34 -6.51
C ILE A 195 -1.88 -17.20 -5.15
N LYS A 196 -1.49 -18.32 -4.54
CA LYS A 196 -0.86 -18.36 -3.20
C LYS A 196 0.66 -18.45 -3.24
N TYR A 197 1.21 -19.02 -4.31
CA TYR A 197 2.67 -19.19 -4.39
C TYR A 197 3.42 -17.87 -4.58
N LEU A 198 2.70 -16.81 -4.95
CA LEU A 198 3.20 -15.45 -5.01
C LEU A 198 3.18 -14.84 -3.61
N THR A 199 4.22 -15.08 -2.81
CA THR A 199 4.30 -14.60 -1.42
C THR A 199 5.72 -14.17 -1.03
N GLY A 200 5.83 -13.16 -0.17
CA GLY A 200 7.10 -12.60 0.30
C GLY A 200 7.88 -11.86 -0.79
N VAL A 201 7.20 -11.37 -1.80
CA VAL A 201 7.77 -10.66 -2.95
C VAL A 201 7.43 -9.17 -2.91
N THR A 202 8.28 -8.37 -3.55
CA THR A 202 7.99 -6.99 -3.93
C THR A 202 7.90 -6.95 -5.45
N ILE A 203 6.74 -6.53 -5.96
CA ILE A 203 6.45 -6.46 -7.39
C ILE A 203 6.40 -5.00 -7.79
N ASN A 204 7.23 -4.61 -8.75
CA ASN A 204 7.10 -3.30 -9.38
C ASN A 204 5.87 -3.27 -10.28
N PHE A 205 5.08 -2.24 -10.10
CA PHE A 205 3.94 -1.91 -10.95
C PHE A 205 4.12 -0.49 -11.51
N ASP A 206 5.12 -0.33 -12.38
CA ASP A 206 5.69 0.97 -12.72
C ASP A 206 5.84 1.24 -14.23
N GLY A 207 5.35 0.33 -15.09
CA GLY A 207 5.45 0.47 -16.53
C GLY A 207 6.89 0.49 -17.06
N GLY A 208 7.83 -0.13 -16.34
CA GLY A 208 9.25 -0.16 -16.71
C GLY A 208 10.00 1.12 -16.38
N HIS A 209 9.47 1.96 -15.48
CA HIS A 209 10.07 3.25 -15.13
C HIS A 209 11.36 3.12 -14.33
N SER A 210 11.43 2.15 -13.41
CA SER A 210 12.63 1.92 -12.59
C SER A 210 13.77 1.28 -13.41
N ASN A 211 15.02 1.59 -13.04
CA ASN A 211 16.21 1.15 -13.77
C ASN A 211 16.92 -0.07 -13.15
N TYR A 212 16.51 -0.49 -11.97
CA TYR A 212 17.15 -1.64 -11.30
C TYR A 212 16.56 -2.99 -11.79
N VAL A 213 17.36 -4.04 -11.68
CA VAL A 213 16.97 -5.40 -12.10
C VAL A 213 16.42 -6.22 -10.92
N ILE A 214 16.99 -6.05 -9.70
CA ILE A 214 16.65 -6.80 -8.47
C ILE A 214 16.62 -5.89 -7.24
#